data_5d0a5675ad0723b9c04c1f802ef58095
#
_entry.id   5d0a5675ad0723b9c04c1f802ef58095
#
_cell.length_a   1.000
_cell.length_b   1.000
_cell.length_c   1.000
_cell.angle_alpha   90.00
_cell.angle_beta   90.00
_cell.angle_gamma   90.00
#
_symmetry.space_group_name_H-M   'P 1'
#
loop_
_entity.id
_entity.type
_entity.pdbx_description
1 polymer ?
#
loop_
_entity_poly.entity_id
_entity_poly.type
_entity_poly.pdbx_seq_one_letter_code
_entity_poly.pdbx_strand_id
1 'polypeptide(L)'
;MNDTSSTPSTTPIPNNYGVATSMADVQNQINEMEAFFETGATLPVDFRLRQLRRLQAYLLAHEQEALDALHADLGKSAFESYATELGLVYDEIRLYLRKLRQWARPRHVPTPLAHFPSSSTVYPYPFGVAAVLSPWNYPLQLTLIPLVDAIGAGNCVAMKPSKTSPHTSQFLRDMCRELFDPRYVYCWHGSNDMNDWLLQVEFDKIMFTGSPRVGREIMTAAAQNLTSVTLELGGKSPVFIAADADIRRAAQRIAWGKCLNSGQTCVGPDYALVHEDAADEFVEELQRWIHEYYGEDVLASPDYPHMINQKHFDMVCRLIDDRPQGTRIAFGGRRNPTTLQIETTVVIGVRSHQMNVLLAPAEETMELHLSLVENLGKDIMISLPDSANQRLDCSVAPAVRIILSRML
;
A
#
# COMPACT_ATOMS: atom_id res chain seq x y z
N MET A 1 25.49 -16.66 -33.79
CA MET A 1 26.86 -17.02 -33.37
C MET A 1 27.45 -15.77 -32.73
N ASN A 2 28.13 -15.94 -31.65
CA ASN A 2 28.69 -15.00 -30.68
C ASN A 2 27.71 -14.53 -29.60
N ASP A 3 27.59 -15.43 -28.67
CA ASP A 3 27.08 -15.21 -27.32
C ASP A 3 28.13 -14.39 -26.52
N THR A 4 27.97 -13.09 -26.47
CA THR A 4 28.74 -12.25 -25.53
C THR A 4 28.00 -12.25 -24.21
N SER A 5 28.30 -13.27 -23.39
CA SER A 5 28.01 -13.30 -21.97
C SER A 5 28.71 -12.09 -21.29
N SER A 6 28.01 -10.97 -21.19
CA SER A 6 28.43 -9.90 -20.30
C SER A 6 28.23 -10.38 -18.86
N THR A 7 29.30 -10.89 -18.27
CA THR A 7 29.44 -11.08 -16.83
C THR A 7 29.03 -9.78 -16.10
N PRO A 8 28.28 -9.86 -15.02
CA PRO A 8 27.99 -8.68 -14.20
C PRO A 8 29.32 -8.07 -13.75
N SER A 9 29.44 -6.76 -13.82
CA SER A 9 30.58 -6.03 -13.28
C SER A 9 30.72 -6.38 -11.80
N THR A 10 31.81 -7.07 -11.46
CA THR A 10 32.16 -7.42 -10.08
C THR A 10 32.84 -6.26 -9.36
N THR A 11 32.29 -5.06 -9.44
CA THR A 11 32.72 -3.98 -8.55
C THR A 11 32.31 -4.40 -7.14
N PRO A 12 33.23 -4.47 -6.15
CA PRO A 12 32.87 -4.83 -4.79
C PRO A 12 31.85 -3.82 -4.26
N ILE A 13 30.67 -4.33 -3.85
CA ILE A 13 29.64 -3.49 -3.26
C ILE A 13 30.17 -2.99 -1.91
N PRO A 14 30.17 -1.67 -1.66
CA PRO A 14 30.70 -1.11 -0.42
C PRO A 14 30.00 -1.71 0.82
N ASN A 15 30.74 -1.91 1.91
CA ASN A 15 30.18 -2.38 3.19
C ASN A 15 29.08 -1.48 3.77
N ASN A 16 28.99 -0.24 3.29
CA ASN A 16 27.99 0.76 3.69
C ASN A 16 26.82 0.89 2.68
N TYR A 17 26.57 -0.12 1.84
CA TYR A 17 25.45 -0.09 0.89
C TYR A 17 24.13 0.32 1.57
N GLY A 18 23.42 1.26 0.95
CA GLY A 18 22.13 1.78 1.43
C GLY A 18 22.23 2.79 2.58
N VAL A 19 23.43 3.11 3.07
CA VAL A 19 23.63 4.08 4.15
C VAL A 19 24.21 5.37 3.58
N ALA A 20 23.43 6.47 3.63
CA ALA A 20 23.93 7.81 3.40
C ALA A 20 24.31 8.47 4.73
N THR A 21 25.40 9.17 4.75
CA THR A 21 25.88 9.96 5.90
C THR A 21 25.70 11.46 5.69
N SER A 22 25.38 11.85 4.47
CA SER A 22 25.16 13.23 4.08
C SER A 22 24.20 13.35 2.89
N MET A 23 23.66 14.54 2.69
CA MET A 23 22.91 14.89 1.47
C MET A 23 23.73 14.66 0.20
N ALA A 24 25.06 14.92 0.26
CA ALA A 24 25.94 14.72 -0.89
C ALA A 24 26.03 13.25 -1.32
N ASP A 25 25.98 12.29 -0.37
CA ASP A 25 25.97 10.86 -0.71
C ASP A 25 24.72 10.50 -1.48
N VAL A 26 23.56 11.06 -1.08
CA VAL A 26 22.28 10.84 -1.77
C VAL A 26 22.34 11.41 -3.18
N GLN A 27 22.78 12.66 -3.32
CA GLN A 27 22.88 13.32 -4.63
C GLN A 27 23.85 12.58 -5.57
N ASN A 28 25.01 12.15 -5.07
CA ASN A 28 25.97 11.39 -5.86
C ASN A 28 25.40 10.08 -6.38
N GLN A 29 24.65 9.35 -5.53
CA GLN A 29 23.99 8.10 -5.94
C GLN A 29 22.94 8.37 -7.03
N ILE A 30 22.17 9.44 -6.91
CA ILE A 30 21.16 9.79 -7.94
C ILE A 30 21.87 10.18 -9.25
N ASN A 31 22.92 10.98 -9.21
CA ASN A 31 23.70 11.35 -10.41
C ASN A 31 24.27 10.09 -11.12
N GLU A 32 24.74 9.10 -10.37
CA GLU A 32 25.19 7.82 -10.95
C GLU A 32 24.04 7.05 -11.62
N MET A 33 22.84 7.10 -11.03
CA MET A 33 21.66 6.46 -11.61
C MET A 33 21.18 7.18 -12.88
N GLU A 34 21.21 8.50 -12.91
CA GLU A 34 20.92 9.32 -14.09
C GLU A 34 21.90 9.00 -15.23
N ALA A 35 23.22 9.02 -14.93
CA ALA A 35 24.24 8.68 -15.90
C ALA A 35 24.06 7.24 -16.45
N PHE A 36 23.63 6.28 -15.61
CA PHE A 36 23.32 4.94 -16.08
C PHE A 36 22.08 4.90 -16.98
N PHE A 37 21.03 5.64 -16.63
CA PHE A 37 19.83 5.74 -17.46
C PHE A 37 20.13 6.34 -18.82
N GLU A 38 20.97 7.40 -18.90
CA GLU A 38 21.37 8.06 -20.13
C GLU A 38 22.13 7.12 -21.10
N THR A 39 22.75 6.06 -20.60
CA THR A 39 23.33 5.03 -21.49
C THR A 39 22.30 4.30 -22.35
N GLY A 40 21.00 4.42 -22.02
CA GLY A 40 19.92 3.69 -22.67
C GLY A 40 19.86 2.20 -22.34
N ALA A 41 20.66 1.71 -21.38
CA ALA A 41 20.73 0.29 -21.00
C ALA A 41 19.40 -0.28 -20.52
N THR A 42 18.51 0.54 -19.96
CA THR A 42 17.19 0.15 -19.44
C THR A 42 16.09 0.12 -20.51
N LEU A 43 16.31 0.73 -21.67
CA LEU A 43 15.30 0.88 -22.73
C LEU A 43 14.92 -0.44 -23.42
N PRO A 44 15.84 -1.39 -23.69
CA PRO A 44 15.46 -2.66 -24.34
C PRO A 44 14.52 -3.48 -23.46
N VAL A 45 13.39 -3.93 -24.05
CA VAL A 45 12.39 -4.77 -23.34
C VAL A 45 13.00 -6.07 -22.82
N ASP A 46 13.95 -6.64 -23.53
CA ASP A 46 14.64 -7.87 -23.10
C ASP A 46 15.49 -7.66 -21.85
N PHE A 47 16.10 -6.51 -21.68
CA PHE A 47 16.79 -6.14 -20.43
C PHE A 47 15.80 -6.15 -19.26
N ARG A 48 14.67 -5.44 -19.39
CA ARG A 48 13.63 -5.34 -18.35
C ARG A 48 13.08 -6.72 -17.98
N LEU A 49 12.75 -7.54 -18.96
CA LEU A 49 12.27 -8.92 -18.75
C LEU A 49 13.31 -9.80 -18.04
N ARG A 50 14.61 -9.64 -18.34
CA ARG A 50 15.66 -10.36 -17.61
C ARG A 50 15.71 -9.95 -16.14
N GLN A 51 15.62 -8.64 -15.85
CA GLN A 51 15.62 -8.14 -14.47
C GLN A 51 14.41 -8.66 -13.67
N LEU A 52 13.21 -8.65 -14.26
CA LEU A 52 12.00 -9.18 -13.63
C LEU A 52 12.09 -10.69 -13.37
N ARG A 53 12.69 -11.48 -14.28
CA ARG A 53 12.93 -12.91 -14.03
C ARG A 53 13.94 -13.15 -12.91
N ARG A 54 14.98 -12.35 -12.84
CA ARG A 54 15.97 -12.43 -11.73
C ARG A 54 15.32 -12.10 -10.40
N LEU A 55 14.50 -11.05 -10.34
CA LEU A 55 13.73 -10.69 -9.16
C LEU A 55 12.80 -11.83 -8.73
N GLN A 56 12.05 -12.42 -9.67
CA GLN A 56 11.17 -13.55 -9.37
C GLN A 56 11.95 -14.75 -8.82
N ALA A 57 13.07 -15.10 -9.44
CA ALA A 57 13.90 -16.22 -9.00
C ALA A 57 14.49 -15.99 -7.60
N TYR A 58 14.94 -14.77 -7.31
CA TYR A 58 15.43 -14.39 -6.00
C TYR A 58 14.34 -14.53 -4.92
N LEU A 59 13.16 -13.95 -5.16
CA LEU A 59 12.06 -14.02 -4.20
C LEU A 59 11.58 -15.46 -3.95
N LEU A 60 11.58 -16.31 -4.98
CA LEU A 60 11.26 -17.74 -4.82
C LEU A 60 12.33 -18.49 -4.00
N ALA A 61 13.61 -18.13 -4.16
CA ALA A 61 14.70 -18.75 -3.41
C ALA A 61 14.76 -18.29 -1.93
N HIS A 62 14.29 -17.06 -1.64
CA HIS A 62 14.32 -16.42 -0.33
C HIS A 62 12.91 -16.17 0.24
N GLU A 63 11.92 -17.00 -0.18
CA GLU A 63 10.52 -16.84 0.22
C GLU A 63 10.37 -16.89 1.74
N GLN A 64 10.98 -17.87 2.40
CA GLN A 64 10.87 -18.01 3.85
C GLN A 64 11.48 -16.80 4.59
N GLU A 65 12.61 -16.28 4.13
CA GLU A 65 13.25 -15.09 4.72
C GLU A 65 12.35 -13.86 4.63
N ALA A 66 11.62 -13.70 3.50
CA ALA A 66 10.66 -12.63 3.34
C ALA A 66 9.46 -12.78 4.29
N LEU A 67 8.93 -14.01 4.44
CA LEU A 67 7.83 -14.30 5.37
C LEU A 67 8.26 -14.09 6.83
N ASP A 68 9.47 -14.51 7.20
CA ASP A 68 10.02 -14.33 8.55
C ASP A 68 10.22 -12.84 8.88
N ALA A 69 10.65 -12.03 7.91
CA ALA A 69 10.80 -10.59 8.07
C ALA A 69 9.45 -9.88 8.31
N LEU A 70 8.40 -10.27 7.58
CA LEU A 70 7.04 -9.76 7.77
C LEU A 70 6.46 -10.18 9.12
N HIS A 71 6.70 -11.42 9.53
CA HIS A 71 6.32 -11.89 10.86
C HIS A 71 7.02 -11.12 11.97
N ALA A 72 8.32 -10.88 11.84
CA ALA A 72 9.10 -10.14 12.83
C ALA A 72 8.66 -8.66 12.97
N ASP A 73 8.18 -8.03 11.88
CA ASP A 73 7.73 -6.64 11.90
C ASP A 73 6.27 -6.47 12.36
N LEU A 74 5.37 -7.38 11.98
CA LEU A 74 3.91 -7.20 12.10
C LEU A 74 3.18 -8.37 12.79
N GLY A 75 3.88 -9.48 13.07
CA GLY A 75 3.25 -10.68 13.60
C GLY A 75 2.35 -11.42 12.61
N LYS A 76 2.40 -11.09 11.32
CA LYS A 76 1.60 -11.78 10.30
C LYS A 76 1.97 -13.24 10.20
N SER A 77 0.97 -14.12 10.08
CA SER A 77 1.21 -15.53 9.75
C SER A 77 1.80 -15.68 8.34
N ALA A 78 2.44 -16.82 8.06
CA ALA A 78 2.98 -17.10 6.72
C ALA A 78 1.88 -17.06 5.66
N PHE A 79 0.67 -17.55 5.99
CA PHE A 79 -0.48 -17.50 5.09
C PHE A 79 -0.87 -16.04 4.76
N GLU A 80 -1.04 -15.21 5.78
CA GLU A 80 -1.42 -13.81 5.58
C GLU A 80 -0.34 -13.03 4.83
N SER A 81 0.93 -13.20 5.21
CA SER A 81 2.09 -12.59 4.54
C SER A 81 2.15 -12.96 3.06
N TYR A 82 1.89 -14.23 2.73
CA TYR A 82 1.84 -14.67 1.33
C TYR A 82 0.63 -14.10 0.60
N ALA A 83 -0.57 -14.23 1.18
CA ALA A 83 -1.82 -13.85 0.54
C ALA A 83 -1.95 -12.34 0.30
N THR A 84 -1.41 -11.53 1.22
CA THR A 84 -1.55 -10.06 1.18
C THR A 84 -0.34 -9.32 0.64
N GLU A 85 0.82 -9.97 0.55
CA GLU A 85 2.04 -9.30 0.07
C GLU A 85 2.76 -10.10 -1.01
N LEU A 86 3.40 -11.22 -0.66
CA LEU A 86 4.32 -11.90 -1.59
C LEU A 86 3.62 -12.47 -2.81
N GLY A 87 2.43 -13.06 -2.64
CA GLY A 87 1.62 -13.60 -3.72
C GLY A 87 1.22 -12.53 -4.74
N LEU A 88 0.88 -11.33 -4.27
CA LEU A 88 0.54 -10.19 -5.13
C LEU A 88 1.75 -9.72 -5.96
N VAL A 89 2.94 -9.71 -5.37
CA VAL A 89 4.19 -9.40 -6.09
C VAL A 89 4.46 -10.43 -7.17
N TYR A 90 4.25 -11.72 -6.90
CA TYR A 90 4.39 -12.76 -7.92
C TYR A 90 3.39 -12.61 -9.06
N ASP A 91 2.15 -12.22 -8.74
CA ASP A 91 1.13 -11.99 -9.76
C ASP A 91 1.49 -10.80 -10.65
N GLU A 92 1.99 -9.71 -10.07
CA GLU A 92 2.43 -8.54 -10.82
C GLU A 92 3.62 -8.87 -11.72
N ILE A 93 4.66 -9.54 -11.21
CA ILE A 93 5.79 -9.99 -12.04
C ILE A 93 5.30 -10.87 -13.20
N ARG A 94 4.41 -11.84 -12.93
CA ARG A 94 3.84 -12.72 -13.96
C ARG A 94 3.06 -11.93 -15.02
N LEU A 95 2.34 -10.90 -14.61
CA LEU A 95 1.61 -10.02 -15.52
C LEU A 95 2.57 -9.29 -16.47
N TYR A 96 3.64 -8.67 -15.93
CA TYR A 96 4.66 -8.00 -16.73
C TYR A 96 5.40 -8.95 -17.66
N LEU A 97 5.79 -10.14 -17.21
CA LEU A 97 6.46 -11.14 -18.07
C LEU A 97 5.61 -11.55 -19.27
N ARG A 98 4.28 -11.55 -19.14
CA ARG A 98 3.34 -11.87 -20.22
C ARG A 98 3.04 -10.68 -21.14
N LYS A 99 2.94 -9.47 -20.58
CA LYS A 99 2.34 -8.31 -21.27
C LYS A 99 3.32 -7.23 -21.68
N LEU A 100 4.50 -7.15 -21.07
CA LEU A 100 5.44 -6.03 -21.27
C LEU A 100 5.80 -5.80 -22.74
N ARG A 101 6.05 -6.87 -23.53
CA ARG A 101 6.32 -6.73 -24.95
C ARG A 101 5.18 -6.07 -25.73
N GLN A 102 3.94 -6.28 -25.30
CA GLN A 102 2.76 -5.65 -25.90
C GLN A 102 2.66 -4.19 -25.50
N TRP A 103 2.84 -3.90 -24.20
CA TRP A 103 2.70 -2.55 -23.63
C TRP A 103 3.79 -1.59 -24.14
N ALA A 104 5.00 -2.09 -24.32
CA ALA A 104 6.14 -1.30 -24.79
C ALA A 104 6.12 -1.02 -26.31
N ARG A 105 5.14 -1.52 -27.06
CA ARG A 105 5.06 -1.29 -28.51
C ARG A 105 4.61 0.13 -28.82
N PRO A 106 5.26 0.80 -29.81
CA PRO A 106 4.70 1.99 -30.40
C PRO A 106 3.30 1.73 -30.96
N ARG A 107 2.41 2.70 -30.84
CA ARG A 107 1.03 2.57 -31.35
C ARG A 107 0.71 3.74 -32.27
N HIS A 108 0.23 3.41 -33.49
CA HIS A 108 -0.28 4.40 -34.42
C HIS A 108 -1.59 4.99 -33.88
N VAL A 109 -1.74 6.28 -34.09
CA VAL A 109 -2.96 7.04 -33.73
C VAL A 109 -3.44 7.82 -34.95
N PRO A 110 -4.73 8.19 -35.01
CA PRO A 110 -5.27 9.00 -36.10
C PRO A 110 -4.49 10.29 -36.29
N THR A 111 -4.10 10.58 -37.53
CA THR A 111 -3.42 11.83 -37.91
C THR A 111 -4.47 12.77 -38.52
N PRO A 112 -4.57 14.02 -38.06
CA PRO A 112 -5.47 15.00 -38.69
C PRO A 112 -5.18 15.16 -40.18
N LEU A 113 -6.21 15.27 -41.00
CA LEU A 113 -6.09 15.38 -42.46
C LEU A 113 -5.21 16.55 -42.92
N ALA A 114 -5.19 17.62 -42.12
CA ALA A 114 -4.34 18.78 -42.38
C ALA A 114 -2.83 18.47 -42.41
N HIS A 115 -2.42 17.33 -41.85
CA HIS A 115 -1.02 16.87 -41.82
C HIS A 115 -0.72 15.76 -42.85
N PHE A 116 -1.64 15.50 -43.78
CA PHE A 116 -1.40 14.56 -44.85
C PHE A 116 -0.19 15.00 -45.71
N PRO A 117 0.77 14.10 -46.06
CA PRO A 117 0.76 12.63 -45.95
C PRO A 117 1.51 12.06 -44.72
N SER A 118 1.55 12.75 -43.59
CA SER A 118 2.25 12.28 -42.37
C SER A 118 1.46 11.19 -41.62
N SER A 119 2.15 10.52 -40.68
CA SER A 119 1.58 9.55 -39.74
C SER A 119 1.94 9.93 -38.30
N SER A 120 1.05 9.62 -37.35
CA SER A 120 1.23 9.88 -35.92
C SER A 120 1.41 8.57 -35.16
N THR A 121 2.42 8.54 -34.27
CA THR A 121 2.74 7.37 -33.46
C THR A 121 3.05 7.81 -32.04
N VAL A 122 2.48 7.10 -31.05
CA VAL A 122 2.77 7.27 -29.63
C VAL A 122 3.80 6.22 -29.20
N TYR A 123 4.89 6.68 -28.62
CA TYR A 123 5.95 5.83 -28.09
C TYR A 123 5.91 5.85 -26.57
N PRO A 124 5.75 4.68 -25.88
CA PRO A 124 6.00 4.59 -24.46
C PRO A 124 7.47 4.88 -24.16
N TYR A 125 7.74 5.79 -23.23
CA TYR A 125 9.11 6.16 -22.83
C TYR A 125 9.19 6.25 -21.31
N PRO A 126 10.25 5.76 -20.63
CA PRO A 126 10.44 5.88 -19.20
C PRO A 126 10.67 7.34 -18.78
N PHE A 127 10.39 7.63 -17.52
CA PHE A 127 10.67 8.94 -16.94
C PHE A 127 12.16 9.19 -16.78
N GLY A 128 12.90 8.24 -16.22
CA GLY A 128 14.31 8.38 -15.85
C GLY A 128 14.60 7.67 -14.54
N VAL A 129 14.93 8.42 -13.47
CA VAL A 129 15.11 7.89 -12.12
C VAL A 129 13.81 8.05 -11.33
N ALA A 130 13.21 6.93 -10.97
CA ALA A 130 11.98 6.89 -10.18
C ALA A 130 12.29 6.61 -8.70
N ALA A 131 11.75 7.42 -7.80
CA ALA A 131 11.78 7.16 -6.37
C ALA A 131 10.55 6.33 -5.93
N VAL A 132 10.77 5.30 -5.11
CA VAL A 132 9.73 4.51 -4.45
C VAL A 132 9.87 4.68 -2.95
N LEU A 133 8.96 5.43 -2.35
CA LEU A 133 8.92 5.72 -0.91
C LEU A 133 7.75 4.96 -0.30
N SER A 134 8.03 3.88 0.42
CA SER A 134 7.02 2.91 0.84
C SER A 134 6.75 2.92 2.34
N PRO A 135 5.53 2.52 2.75
CA PRO A 135 5.07 2.51 4.13
C PRO A 135 5.51 1.26 4.88
N TRP A 136 5.03 1.13 6.11
CA TRP A 136 5.37 0.04 7.03
C TRP A 136 4.29 -1.05 7.11
N ASN A 137 3.07 -0.81 6.65
CA ASN A 137 1.94 -1.72 6.90
C ASN A 137 1.87 -2.93 5.96
N TYR A 138 2.23 -2.75 4.71
CA TYR A 138 2.48 -3.82 3.74
C TYR A 138 3.85 -3.55 3.10
N PRO A 139 4.93 -3.67 3.89
CA PRO A 139 6.23 -3.12 3.51
C PRO A 139 6.87 -3.82 2.31
N LEU A 140 6.60 -5.11 2.14
CA LEU A 140 7.13 -5.88 1.01
C LEU A 140 6.36 -5.55 -0.28
N GLN A 141 5.05 -5.69 -0.25
CA GLN A 141 4.18 -5.49 -1.41
C GLN A 141 4.24 -4.06 -1.93
N LEU A 142 4.06 -3.07 -1.04
CA LEU A 142 4.03 -1.66 -1.42
C LEU A 142 5.41 -1.08 -1.78
N THR A 143 6.48 -1.87 -1.64
CA THR A 143 7.79 -1.56 -2.20
C THR A 143 8.02 -2.28 -3.52
N LEU A 144 7.71 -3.57 -3.58
CA LEU A 144 8.08 -4.42 -4.73
C LEU A 144 7.14 -4.26 -5.93
N ILE A 145 5.85 -4.00 -5.74
CA ILE A 145 4.96 -3.74 -6.89
C ILE A 145 5.40 -2.47 -7.63
N PRO A 146 5.59 -1.31 -6.99
CA PRO A 146 6.12 -0.13 -7.67
C PRO A 146 7.52 -0.34 -8.27
N LEU A 147 8.37 -1.17 -7.66
CA LEU A 147 9.66 -1.56 -8.26
C LEU A 147 9.46 -2.32 -9.58
N VAL A 148 8.56 -3.31 -9.60
CA VAL A 148 8.22 -4.10 -10.81
C VAL A 148 7.69 -3.19 -11.91
N ASP A 149 6.81 -2.26 -11.56
CA ASP A 149 6.22 -1.29 -12.49
C ASP A 149 7.27 -0.35 -13.09
N ALA A 150 8.14 0.18 -12.23
CA ALA A 150 9.21 1.10 -12.66
C ALA A 150 10.26 0.39 -13.54
N ILE A 151 10.67 -0.85 -13.17
CA ILE A 151 11.53 -1.70 -14.01
C ILE A 151 10.85 -1.99 -15.34
N GLY A 152 9.58 -2.37 -15.33
CA GLY A 152 8.80 -2.66 -16.52
C GLY A 152 8.66 -1.46 -17.44
N ALA A 153 8.50 -0.26 -16.89
CA ALA A 153 8.47 0.97 -17.66
C ALA A 153 9.86 1.34 -18.25
N GLY A 154 10.95 0.85 -17.65
CA GLY A 154 12.33 1.08 -18.11
C GLY A 154 13.08 2.16 -17.33
N ASN A 155 12.64 2.49 -16.11
CA ASN A 155 13.31 3.44 -15.24
C ASN A 155 14.46 2.80 -14.45
N CYS A 156 15.39 3.65 -13.95
CA CYS A 156 16.18 3.34 -12.78
C CYS A 156 15.35 3.59 -11.53
N VAL A 157 15.61 2.88 -10.42
CA VAL A 157 14.73 2.93 -9.25
C VAL A 157 15.52 3.14 -7.95
N ALA A 158 15.23 4.23 -7.28
CA ALA A 158 15.72 4.55 -5.94
C ALA A 158 14.62 4.24 -4.92
N MET A 159 14.84 3.22 -4.08
CA MET A 159 13.86 2.79 -3.08
C MET A 159 14.25 3.26 -1.68
N LYS A 160 13.25 3.63 -0.91
CA LYS A 160 13.37 3.88 0.52
C LYS A 160 12.19 3.26 1.26
N PRO A 161 12.33 2.01 1.74
CA PRO A 161 11.35 1.39 2.62
C PRO A 161 11.24 2.12 3.97
N SER A 162 10.17 1.85 4.70
CA SER A 162 9.95 2.47 6.01
C SER A 162 10.92 1.94 7.06
N LYS A 163 11.53 2.84 7.83
CA LYS A 163 12.31 2.46 9.02
C LYS A 163 11.48 1.80 10.13
N THR A 164 10.16 1.93 10.07
CA THR A 164 9.22 1.40 11.07
C THR A 164 9.05 -0.12 10.91
N SER A 165 9.34 -0.67 9.73
CA SER A 165 9.41 -2.12 9.44
C SER A 165 10.87 -2.52 9.17
N PRO A 166 11.72 -2.62 10.20
CA PRO A 166 13.17 -2.75 10.03
C PRO A 166 13.60 -4.09 9.42
N HIS A 167 12.92 -5.18 9.74
CA HIS A 167 13.27 -6.52 9.23
C HIS A 167 12.99 -6.63 7.73
N THR A 168 11.81 -6.20 7.29
CA THR A 168 11.46 -6.17 5.87
C THR A 168 12.33 -5.17 5.09
N SER A 169 12.62 -4.01 5.68
CA SER A 169 13.54 -3.04 5.07
C SER A 169 14.95 -3.59 4.90
N GLN A 170 15.43 -4.41 5.86
CA GLN A 170 16.72 -5.08 5.76
C GLN A 170 16.71 -6.12 4.63
N PHE A 171 15.67 -6.98 4.57
CA PHE A 171 15.48 -7.96 3.50
C PHE A 171 15.51 -7.30 2.11
N LEU A 172 14.76 -6.21 1.92
CA LEU A 172 14.70 -5.47 0.65
C LEU A 172 16.06 -4.88 0.27
N ARG A 173 16.82 -4.37 1.24
CA ARG A 173 18.15 -3.82 1.00
C ARG A 173 19.14 -4.91 0.59
N ASP A 174 19.14 -6.06 1.28
CA ASP A 174 20.01 -7.19 0.97
C ASP A 174 19.67 -7.77 -0.41
N MET A 175 18.39 -7.93 -0.73
CA MET A 175 17.90 -8.28 -2.05
C MET A 175 18.45 -7.35 -3.15
N CYS A 176 18.34 -6.04 -2.95
CA CYS A 176 18.82 -5.09 -3.95
C CYS A 176 20.33 -5.15 -4.13
N ARG A 177 21.08 -5.24 -3.02
CA ARG A 177 22.53 -5.35 -3.03
C ARG A 177 23.02 -6.57 -3.80
N GLU A 178 22.34 -7.71 -3.68
CA GLU A 178 22.74 -8.97 -4.33
C GLU A 178 22.27 -9.05 -5.79
N LEU A 179 21.13 -8.45 -6.08
CA LEU A 179 20.45 -8.68 -7.36
C LEU A 179 20.78 -7.62 -8.41
N PHE A 180 20.97 -6.36 -8.03
CA PHE A 180 21.01 -5.25 -8.98
C PHE A 180 22.36 -4.50 -8.97
N ASP A 181 22.70 -3.88 -10.10
CA ASP A 181 23.70 -2.82 -10.15
C ASP A 181 23.18 -1.62 -9.36
N PRO A 182 23.94 -1.03 -8.42
CA PRO A 182 23.48 0.08 -7.60
C PRO A 182 23.12 1.33 -8.42
N ARG A 183 23.65 1.48 -9.64
CA ARG A 183 23.27 2.54 -10.57
C ARG A 183 21.91 2.30 -11.24
N TYR A 184 21.41 1.07 -11.18
CA TYR A 184 20.12 0.70 -11.78
C TYR A 184 19.01 0.64 -10.74
N VAL A 185 19.18 -0.12 -9.67
CA VAL A 185 18.24 -0.20 -8.54
C VAL A 185 19.02 -0.03 -7.25
N TYR A 186 18.66 0.96 -6.47
CA TYR A 186 19.30 1.25 -5.19
C TYR A 186 18.27 1.30 -4.06
N CYS A 187 18.62 0.74 -2.90
CA CYS A 187 17.75 0.70 -1.73
C CYS A 187 18.41 1.40 -0.54
N TRP A 188 17.85 2.52 -0.12
CA TRP A 188 18.31 3.30 1.02
C TRP A 188 17.91 2.67 2.34
N HIS A 189 18.78 2.79 3.35
CA HIS A 189 18.38 2.54 4.73
C HIS A 189 17.56 3.73 5.26
N GLY A 190 16.39 3.44 5.84
CA GLY A 190 15.53 4.48 6.40
C GLY A 190 16.14 5.10 7.67
N SER A 191 16.69 6.30 7.58
CA SER A 191 17.04 7.15 8.72
C SER A 191 16.03 8.30 8.86
N ASN A 192 16.11 9.07 9.96
CA ASN A 192 15.27 10.26 10.10
C ASN A 192 15.61 11.33 9.05
N ASP A 193 16.89 11.56 8.84
CA ASP A 193 17.39 12.60 7.93
C ASP A 193 17.22 12.24 6.46
N MET A 194 17.12 10.94 6.15
CA MET A 194 16.95 10.43 4.78
C MET A 194 15.70 10.98 4.10
N ASN A 195 14.60 11.16 4.84
CA ASN A 195 13.39 11.75 4.26
C ASN A 195 13.64 13.18 3.80
N ASP A 196 14.30 13.97 4.64
CA ASP A 196 14.59 15.39 4.35
C ASP A 196 15.59 15.51 3.19
N TRP A 197 16.58 14.61 3.11
CA TRP A 197 17.54 14.60 2.00
C TRP A 197 16.88 14.20 0.68
N LEU A 198 16.05 13.16 0.67
CA LEU A 198 15.34 12.71 -0.53
C LEU A 198 14.35 13.76 -1.07
N LEU A 199 13.82 14.63 -0.20
CA LEU A 199 12.96 15.75 -0.63
C LEU A 199 13.74 16.90 -1.26
N GLN A 200 15.07 16.93 -1.13
CA GLN A 200 15.94 17.97 -1.67
C GLN A 200 16.60 17.56 -2.99
N VAL A 201 16.58 16.25 -3.34
CA VAL A 201 17.10 15.79 -4.63
C VAL A 201 15.99 15.75 -5.68
N GLU A 202 16.38 15.96 -6.93
CA GLU A 202 15.48 15.88 -8.07
C GLU A 202 15.31 14.42 -8.50
N PHE A 203 14.06 14.02 -8.71
CA PHE A 203 13.67 12.76 -9.34
C PHE A 203 12.77 13.05 -10.53
N ASP A 204 12.77 12.18 -11.53
CA ASP A 204 11.85 12.28 -12.65
C ASP A 204 10.42 11.82 -12.30
N LYS A 205 10.31 10.91 -11.34
CA LYS A 205 9.04 10.37 -10.83
C LYS A 205 9.15 10.00 -9.36
N ILE A 206 8.12 10.33 -8.58
CA ILE A 206 8.00 9.85 -7.20
C ILE A 206 6.71 9.04 -7.05
N MET A 207 6.83 7.82 -6.55
CA MET A 207 5.74 7.01 -6.03
C MET A 207 5.85 6.98 -4.50
N PHE A 208 4.83 7.46 -3.83
CA PHE A 208 4.76 7.48 -2.38
C PHE A 208 3.48 6.83 -1.89
N THR A 209 3.62 5.95 -0.90
CA THR A 209 2.50 5.42 -0.13
C THR A 209 2.72 5.75 1.35
N GLY A 210 1.73 6.39 1.98
CA GLY A 210 1.86 6.79 3.38
C GLY A 210 0.77 7.76 3.85
N SER A 211 1.09 8.57 4.88
CA SER A 211 0.13 9.51 5.44
C SER A 211 -0.11 10.73 4.55
N PRO A 212 -1.32 11.33 4.58
CA PRO A 212 -1.63 12.56 3.85
C PRO A 212 -0.70 13.73 4.22
N ARG A 213 -0.23 13.80 5.46
CA ARG A 213 0.71 14.83 5.91
C ARG A 213 2.03 14.74 5.13
N VAL A 214 2.66 13.56 5.12
CA VAL A 214 3.93 13.36 4.39
C VAL A 214 3.72 13.47 2.88
N GLY A 215 2.56 13.02 2.36
CA GLY A 215 2.22 13.19 0.95
C GLY A 215 2.18 14.65 0.51
N ARG A 216 1.67 15.57 1.36
CA ARG A 216 1.70 17.02 1.09
C ARG A 216 3.14 17.56 1.08
N GLU A 217 3.98 17.12 2.00
CA GLU A 217 5.41 17.51 2.05
C GLU A 217 6.14 17.09 0.77
N ILE A 218 5.93 15.83 0.33
CA ILE A 218 6.51 15.30 -0.92
C ILE A 218 5.99 16.08 -2.13
N MET A 219 4.69 16.31 -2.22
CA MET A 219 4.10 17.06 -3.34
C MET A 219 4.61 18.48 -3.40
N THR A 220 4.81 19.14 -2.26
CA THR A 220 5.35 20.49 -2.17
C THR A 220 6.81 20.53 -2.62
N ALA A 221 7.63 19.56 -2.21
CA ALA A 221 9.02 19.47 -2.66
C ALA A 221 9.10 19.16 -4.16
N ALA A 222 8.35 18.20 -4.65
CA ALA A 222 8.31 17.80 -6.05
C ALA A 222 7.87 18.93 -7.00
N ALA A 223 6.97 19.81 -6.52
CA ALA A 223 6.50 20.95 -7.31
C ALA A 223 7.62 21.95 -7.68
N GLN A 224 8.70 22.02 -6.89
CA GLN A 224 9.84 22.91 -7.18
C GLN A 224 10.58 22.50 -8.46
N ASN A 225 10.62 21.20 -8.75
CA ASN A 225 11.31 20.62 -9.90
C ASN A 225 10.32 20.13 -10.98
N LEU A 226 9.02 20.37 -10.82
CA LEU A 226 7.95 19.84 -11.68
C LEU A 226 7.94 18.31 -11.76
N THR A 227 8.49 17.64 -10.76
CA THR A 227 8.53 16.18 -10.67
C THR A 227 7.12 15.59 -10.63
N SER A 228 6.85 14.61 -11.49
CA SER A 228 5.58 13.88 -11.47
C SER A 228 5.45 13.02 -10.21
N VAL A 229 4.36 13.16 -9.46
CA VAL A 229 4.10 12.36 -8.26
C VAL A 229 2.88 11.46 -8.42
N THR A 230 2.93 10.29 -7.78
CA THR A 230 1.77 9.44 -7.51
C THR A 230 1.71 9.23 -6.00
N LEU A 231 0.58 9.60 -5.39
CA LEU A 231 0.39 9.54 -3.95
C LEU A 231 -0.73 8.54 -3.64
N GLU A 232 -0.36 7.47 -2.93
CA GLU A 232 -1.29 6.51 -2.33
C GLU A 232 -1.35 6.81 -0.83
N LEU A 233 -2.53 7.19 -0.34
CA LEU A 233 -2.68 7.76 1.00
C LEU A 233 -3.66 6.93 1.84
N GLY A 234 -3.73 7.24 3.13
CA GLY A 234 -4.68 6.61 4.03
C GLY A 234 -6.13 6.92 3.67
N GLY A 235 -7.03 6.07 4.11
CA GLY A 235 -8.46 6.17 3.83
C GLY A 235 -9.31 5.95 5.07
N LYS A 236 -10.59 6.29 4.93
CA LYS A 236 -11.68 6.03 5.88
C LYS A 236 -12.80 5.34 5.11
N SER A 237 -12.60 4.04 4.83
CA SER A 237 -13.46 3.28 3.92
C SER A 237 -14.80 2.94 4.56
N PRO A 238 -15.93 3.55 4.12
CA PRO A 238 -17.26 3.22 4.60
C PRO A 238 -17.75 1.90 4.07
N VAL A 239 -18.54 1.19 4.86
CA VAL A 239 -19.33 0.05 4.44
C VAL A 239 -20.81 0.38 4.61
N PHE A 240 -21.61 0.10 3.58
CA PHE A 240 -23.07 0.27 3.63
C PHE A 240 -23.74 -1.10 3.63
N ILE A 241 -24.59 -1.35 4.63
CA ILE A 241 -25.36 -2.59 4.76
C ILE A 241 -26.85 -2.24 4.73
N ALA A 242 -27.47 -2.52 3.59
CA ALA A 242 -28.91 -2.27 3.38
C ALA A 242 -29.77 -3.35 4.09
N ALA A 243 -31.06 -3.06 4.28
CA ALA A 243 -31.98 -3.96 4.94
C ALA A 243 -32.17 -5.33 4.22
N ASP A 244 -31.97 -5.38 2.91
CA ASP A 244 -32.06 -6.59 2.09
C ASP A 244 -30.72 -7.29 1.84
N ALA A 245 -29.64 -6.88 2.54
CA ALA A 245 -28.33 -7.49 2.41
C ALA A 245 -28.31 -8.91 3.02
N ASP A 246 -27.47 -9.79 2.47
CA ASP A 246 -27.09 -11.04 3.13
C ASP A 246 -26.13 -10.71 4.30
N ILE A 247 -26.70 -10.56 5.50
CA ILE A 247 -25.98 -10.07 6.69
C ILE A 247 -24.82 -11.00 7.07
N ARG A 248 -25.06 -12.31 7.01
CA ARG A 248 -24.03 -13.30 7.32
C ARG A 248 -22.82 -13.19 6.40
N ARG A 249 -23.05 -13.03 5.10
CA ARG A 249 -21.97 -12.87 4.10
C ARG A 249 -21.30 -11.52 4.20
N ALA A 250 -22.05 -10.45 4.47
CA ALA A 250 -21.51 -9.13 4.70
C ALA A 250 -20.58 -9.13 5.91
N ALA A 251 -21.02 -9.66 7.03
CA ALA A 251 -20.23 -9.81 8.25
C ALA A 251 -18.95 -10.63 8.03
N GLN A 252 -19.07 -11.77 7.31
CA GLN A 252 -17.92 -12.61 6.96
C GLN A 252 -16.81 -11.83 6.23
N ARG A 253 -17.20 -11.08 5.20
CA ARG A 253 -16.25 -10.32 4.38
C ARG A 253 -15.65 -9.13 5.12
N ILE A 254 -16.46 -8.49 5.96
CA ILE A 254 -15.99 -7.35 6.76
C ILE A 254 -15.04 -7.85 7.87
N ALA A 255 -15.36 -8.98 8.54
CA ALA A 255 -14.46 -9.62 9.48
C ALA A 255 -13.10 -9.91 8.84
N TRP A 256 -13.10 -10.55 7.67
CA TRP A 256 -11.89 -10.82 6.90
C TRP A 256 -11.13 -9.53 6.59
N GLY A 257 -11.76 -8.57 5.91
CA GLY A 257 -11.11 -7.34 5.46
C GLY A 257 -10.63 -6.43 6.59
N LYS A 258 -11.30 -6.48 7.77
CA LYS A 258 -10.91 -5.67 8.93
C LYS A 258 -9.80 -6.31 9.75
N CYS A 259 -9.78 -7.61 9.88
CA CYS A 259 -8.79 -8.30 10.71
C CYS A 259 -7.44 -8.47 10.01
N LEU A 260 -7.38 -8.42 8.68
CA LEU A 260 -6.11 -8.42 7.95
C LEU A 260 -5.18 -7.34 8.48
N ASN A 261 -3.96 -7.73 8.80
CA ASN A 261 -2.92 -6.87 9.36
C ASN A 261 -3.37 -6.11 10.61
N SER A 262 -4.23 -6.73 11.43
CA SER A 262 -4.89 -6.08 12.58
C SER A 262 -5.60 -4.76 12.22
N GLY A 263 -6.16 -4.64 11.00
CA GLY A 263 -6.82 -3.44 10.50
C GLY A 263 -5.89 -2.35 10.02
N GLN A 264 -4.58 -2.55 10.03
CA GLN A 264 -3.56 -1.59 9.57
C GLN A 264 -3.50 -1.56 8.04
N THR A 265 -4.63 -1.20 7.40
CA THR A 265 -4.86 -1.31 5.95
C THR A 265 -5.57 -0.06 5.41
N CYS A 266 -4.92 0.66 4.49
CA CYS A 266 -5.42 1.91 3.91
C CYS A 266 -6.80 1.80 3.24
N VAL A 267 -7.15 0.62 2.75
CA VAL A 267 -8.44 0.28 2.09
C VAL A 267 -9.31 -0.63 2.95
N GLY A 268 -8.91 -0.90 4.20
CA GLY A 268 -9.68 -1.74 5.12
C GLY A 268 -11.02 -1.12 5.51
N PRO A 269 -12.05 -1.91 5.81
CA PRO A 269 -13.30 -1.41 6.37
C PRO A 269 -13.04 -0.62 7.65
N ASP A 270 -13.47 0.65 7.70
CA ASP A 270 -13.23 1.51 8.85
C ASP A 270 -14.49 1.69 9.69
N TYR A 271 -15.60 2.04 9.06
CA TYR A 271 -16.90 2.13 9.70
C TYR A 271 -18.02 1.55 8.84
N ALA A 272 -19.09 1.09 9.51
CA ALA A 272 -20.25 0.52 8.85
C ALA A 272 -21.51 1.35 9.13
N LEU A 273 -22.23 1.67 8.06
CA LEU A 273 -23.56 2.24 8.11
C LEU A 273 -24.55 1.09 7.85
N VAL A 274 -25.22 0.66 8.91
CA VAL A 274 -26.07 -0.55 8.90
C VAL A 274 -27.50 -0.14 9.09
N HIS A 275 -28.42 -0.73 8.29
CA HIS A 275 -29.86 -0.54 8.51
C HIS A 275 -30.25 -0.99 9.93
N GLU A 276 -31.14 -0.23 10.59
CA GLU A 276 -31.47 -0.47 12.00
C GLU A 276 -31.97 -1.89 12.29
N ASP A 277 -32.77 -2.47 11.39
CA ASP A 277 -33.32 -3.81 11.53
C ASP A 277 -32.26 -4.93 11.38
N ALA A 278 -31.10 -4.60 10.81
CA ALA A 278 -30.01 -5.55 10.56
C ALA A 278 -28.82 -5.39 11.53
N ALA A 279 -28.84 -4.35 12.36
CA ALA A 279 -27.64 -3.93 13.12
C ALA A 279 -27.22 -4.95 14.16
N ASP A 280 -28.16 -5.51 14.95
CA ASP A 280 -27.84 -6.47 16.00
C ASP A 280 -27.37 -7.80 15.39
N GLU A 281 -28.07 -8.32 14.37
CA GLU A 281 -27.65 -9.54 13.64
C GLU A 281 -26.26 -9.36 13.01
N PHE A 282 -25.99 -8.17 12.44
CA PHE A 282 -24.69 -7.90 11.85
C PHE A 282 -23.56 -7.95 12.88
N VAL A 283 -23.74 -7.37 14.06
CA VAL A 283 -22.74 -7.39 15.14
C VAL A 283 -22.50 -8.81 15.64
N GLU A 284 -23.56 -9.59 15.84
CA GLU A 284 -23.47 -11.00 16.25
C GLU A 284 -22.71 -11.86 15.22
N GLU A 285 -23.08 -11.73 13.95
CA GLU A 285 -22.41 -12.45 12.86
C GLU A 285 -20.96 -11.99 12.68
N LEU A 286 -20.66 -10.71 12.86
CA LEU A 286 -19.30 -10.20 12.79
C LEU A 286 -18.42 -10.81 13.89
N GLN A 287 -18.91 -10.83 15.14
CA GLN A 287 -18.22 -11.47 16.25
C GLN A 287 -18.00 -12.95 15.98
N ARG A 288 -19.05 -13.66 15.52
CA ARG A 288 -18.97 -15.10 15.19
C ARG A 288 -17.87 -15.38 14.16
N TRP A 289 -17.77 -14.59 13.07
CA TRP A 289 -16.74 -14.79 12.05
C TRP A 289 -15.33 -14.47 12.53
N ILE A 290 -15.17 -13.49 13.42
CA ILE A 290 -13.87 -13.17 14.02
C ILE A 290 -13.41 -14.37 14.89
N HIS A 291 -14.31 -14.96 15.69
CA HIS A 291 -13.99 -16.15 16.48
C HIS A 291 -13.76 -17.40 15.60
N GLU A 292 -14.45 -17.53 14.49
CA GLU A 292 -14.20 -18.60 13.51
C GLU A 292 -12.78 -18.51 12.91
N TYR A 293 -12.28 -17.30 12.66
CA TYR A 293 -10.96 -17.09 12.06
C TYR A 293 -9.81 -17.20 13.06
N TYR A 294 -10.00 -16.70 14.29
CA TYR A 294 -8.91 -16.55 15.25
C TYR A 294 -9.13 -17.30 16.59
N GLY A 295 -10.26 -17.97 16.76
CA GLY A 295 -10.64 -18.63 18.01
C GLY A 295 -11.34 -17.70 19.00
N GLU A 296 -11.90 -18.27 20.07
CA GLU A 296 -12.62 -17.53 21.14
C GLU A 296 -11.71 -16.51 21.86
N ASP A 297 -10.43 -16.82 22.00
CA ASP A 297 -9.41 -15.89 22.49
C ASP A 297 -8.55 -15.38 21.34
N VAL A 298 -9.02 -14.35 20.68
CA VAL A 298 -8.37 -13.73 19.51
C VAL A 298 -6.93 -13.33 19.80
N LEU A 299 -6.64 -12.84 21.03
CA LEU A 299 -5.28 -12.40 21.40
C LEU A 299 -4.31 -13.56 21.66
N ALA A 300 -4.83 -14.79 21.81
CA ALA A 300 -4.01 -15.99 21.93
C ALA A 300 -3.75 -16.67 20.57
N SER A 301 -4.42 -16.21 19.51
CA SER A 301 -4.24 -16.77 18.17
C SER A 301 -2.85 -16.46 17.62
N PRO A 302 -2.10 -17.46 17.12
CA PRO A 302 -0.80 -17.23 16.49
C PRO A 302 -0.92 -16.55 15.12
N ASP A 303 -2.12 -16.53 14.55
CA ASP A 303 -2.39 -15.93 13.24
C ASP A 303 -2.88 -14.48 13.33
N TYR A 304 -3.12 -13.97 14.56
CA TYR A 304 -3.62 -12.60 14.74
C TYR A 304 -2.47 -11.60 14.84
N PRO A 305 -2.28 -10.70 13.86
CA PRO A 305 -1.17 -9.75 13.83
C PRO A 305 -1.20 -8.76 15.01
N HIS A 306 -0.11 -8.02 15.17
CA HIS A 306 0.01 -6.98 16.20
C HIS A 306 0.19 -5.59 15.59
N MET A 307 0.03 -4.56 16.41
CA MET A 307 0.34 -3.18 16.02
C MET A 307 1.84 -3.04 15.79
N ILE A 308 2.21 -2.32 14.76
CA ILE A 308 3.61 -2.19 14.30
C ILE A 308 4.56 -1.68 15.40
N ASN A 309 4.09 -0.87 16.33
CA ASN A 309 4.89 -0.36 17.44
C ASN A 309 4.01 0.20 18.59
N GLN A 310 4.66 0.53 19.71
CA GLN A 310 4.01 1.07 20.89
C GLN A 310 3.22 2.36 20.61
N LYS A 311 3.77 3.26 19.79
CA LYS A 311 3.10 4.53 19.46
C LYS A 311 1.74 4.31 18.82
N HIS A 312 1.65 3.39 17.85
CA HIS A 312 0.39 3.05 17.16
C HIS A 312 -0.56 2.28 18.09
N PHE A 313 -0.03 1.37 18.90
CA PHE A 313 -0.81 0.68 19.93
C PHE A 313 -1.48 1.67 20.90
N ASP A 314 -0.71 2.58 21.48
CA ASP A 314 -1.22 3.58 22.44
C ASP A 314 -2.25 4.52 21.80
N MET A 315 -2.06 4.85 20.53
CA MET A 315 -2.98 5.70 19.79
C MET A 315 -4.35 5.02 19.62
N VAL A 316 -4.38 3.76 19.20
CA VAL A 316 -5.63 3.01 19.03
C VAL A 316 -6.28 2.76 20.41
N CYS A 317 -5.50 2.46 21.43
CA CYS A 317 -6.03 2.34 22.80
C CYS A 317 -6.75 3.62 23.25
N ARG A 318 -6.15 4.79 23.03
CA ARG A 318 -6.80 6.08 23.34
C ARG A 318 -8.11 6.27 22.58
N LEU A 319 -8.18 5.92 21.30
CA LEU A 319 -9.43 6.03 20.52
C LEU A 319 -10.56 5.17 21.11
N ILE A 320 -10.22 3.98 21.64
CA ILE A 320 -11.19 3.11 22.31
C ILE A 320 -11.63 3.73 23.65
N ASP A 321 -10.68 4.27 24.43
CA ASP A 321 -10.93 4.82 25.77
C ASP A 321 -11.68 6.16 25.71
N ASP A 322 -11.29 7.03 24.78
CA ASP A 322 -11.84 8.39 24.60
C ASP A 322 -13.06 8.42 23.66
N ARG A 323 -13.69 7.29 23.42
CA ARG A 323 -14.86 7.20 22.52
C ARG A 323 -15.98 8.15 22.97
N PRO A 324 -16.78 8.66 22.01
CA PRO A 324 -17.83 9.64 22.32
C PRO A 324 -18.84 9.15 23.36
N GLN A 325 -19.35 10.09 24.17
CA GLN A 325 -20.41 9.78 25.12
C GLN A 325 -21.66 9.26 24.42
N GLY A 326 -22.32 8.27 25.03
CA GLY A 326 -23.51 7.60 24.48
C GLY A 326 -23.19 6.43 23.55
N THR A 327 -21.90 6.19 23.24
CA THR A 327 -21.47 5.00 22.53
C THR A 327 -21.15 3.84 23.47
N ARG A 328 -21.24 2.62 22.97
CA ARG A 328 -20.83 1.41 23.72
C ARG A 328 -19.98 0.49 22.87
N ILE A 329 -19.09 -0.25 23.50
CA ILE A 329 -18.41 -1.38 22.89
C ILE A 329 -19.41 -2.53 22.81
N ALA A 330 -19.70 -3.02 21.61
CA ALA A 330 -20.55 -4.17 21.39
C ALA A 330 -19.78 -5.49 21.62
N PHE A 331 -18.56 -5.58 21.12
CA PHE A 331 -17.61 -6.62 21.47
C PHE A 331 -16.16 -6.13 21.28
N GLY A 332 -15.18 -6.92 21.76
CA GLY A 332 -13.76 -6.60 21.68
C GLY A 332 -13.28 -5.65 22.78
N GLY A 333 -12.23 -4.91 22.50
CA GLY A 333 -11.64 -3.93 23.43
C GLY A 333 -10.56 -4.49 24.34
N ARG A 334 -10.33 -5.82 24.34
CA ARG A 334 -9.19 -6.41 25.07
C ARG A 334 -7.89 -6.04 24.37
N ARG A 335 -6.83 -5.92 25.15
CA ARG A 335 -5.52 -5.51 24.64
C ARG A 335 -4.39 -6.18 25.40
N ASN A 336 -3.31 -6.47 24.71
CA ASN A 336 -2.09 -7.00 25.31
C ASN A 336 -0.91 -6.06 25.00
N PRO A 337 -0.47 -5.23 25.99
CA PRO A 337 0.62 -4.28 25.76
C PRO A 337 2.00 -4.94 25.58
N THR A 338 2.15 -6.22 25.98
CA THR A 338 3.40 -6.94 25.79
C THR A 338 3.59 -7.41 24.35
N THR A 339 2.49 -7.88 23.75
CA THR A 339 2.49 -8.35 22.34
C THR A 339 2.04 -7.26 21.37
N LEU A 340 1.63 -6.10 21.86
CA LEU A 340 1.06 -4.99 21.09
C LEU A 340 -0.20 -5.38 20.30
N GLN A 341 -0.96 -6.36 20.78
CA GLN A 341 -2.20 -6.80 20.14
C GLN A 341 -3.40 -6.06 20.74
N ILE A 342 -4.34 -5.70 19.88
CA ILE A 342 -5.63 -5.11 20.24
C ILE A 342 -6.70 -5.93 19.54
N GLU A 343 -7.62 -6.50 20.30
CA GLU A 343 -8.74 -7.22 19.76
C GLU A 343 -9.59 -6.33 18.85
N THR A 344 -10.03 -6.86 17.70
CA THR A 344 -10.97 -6.13 16.84
C THR A 344 -12.15 -5.64 17.66
N THR A 345 -12.37 -4.33 17.66
CA THR A 345 -13.31 -3.67 18.56
C THR A 345 -14.44 -3.04 17.77
N VAL A 346 -15.67 -3.36 18.15
CA VAL A 346 -16.87 -2.76 17.55
C VAL A 346 -17.51 -1.80 18.52
N VAL A 347 -17.58 -0.55 18.10
CA VAL A 347 -18.25 0.54 18.84
C VAL A 347 -19.55 0.88 18.14
N ILE A 348 -20.66 0.89 18.88
CA ILE A 348 -21.99 1.20 18.34
C ILE A 348 -22.61 2.41 19.04
N GLY A 349 -23.65 2.99 18.42
CA GLY A 349 -24.33 4.20 18.91
C GLY A 349 -23.60 5.49 18.53
N VAL A 350 -22.68 5.42 17.59
CA VAL A 350 -21.97 6.59 17.04
C VAL A 350 -22.93 7.38 16.14
N ARG A 351 -23.00 8.68 16.32
CA ARG A 351 -23.81 9.58 15.47
C ARG A 351 -22.89 10.25 14.44
N SER A 352 -23.45 10.61 13.26
CA SER A 352 -22.70 11.19 12.16
C SER A 352 -21.80 12.37 12.55
N HIS A 353 -22.26 13.28 13.42
CA HIS A 353 -21.46 14.40 13.93
C HIS A 353 -20.34 13.99 14.89
N GLN A 354 -20.39 12.79 15.46
CA GLN A 354 -19.38 12.24 16.37
C GLN A 354 -18.30 11.46 15.60
N MET A 355 -18.56 11.10 14.35
CA MET A 355 -17.60 10.34 13.53
C MET A 355 -16.29 11.10 13.35
N ASN A 356 -16.32 12.43 13.24
CA ASN A 356 -15.13 13.25 13.13
C ASN A 356 -14.19 13.16 14.36
N VAL A 357 -14.69 12.79 15.52
CA VAL A 357 -13.90 12.60 16.74
C VAL A 357 -13.22 11.24 16.76
N LEU A 358 -13.92 10.21 16.27
CA LEU A 358 -13.41 8.83 16.18
C LEU A 358 -12.55 8.62 14.93
N LEU A 359 -12.84 9.36 13.87
CA LEU A 359 -12.02 9.43 12.68
C LEU A 359 -10.93 10.48 12.89
N ALA A 360 -10.03 10.27 13.88
CA ALA A 360 -8.93 11.19 14.16
C ALA A 360 -8.36 11.79 12.89
N PRO A 361 -7.90 13.04 12.88
CA PRO A 361 -7.46 13.69 11.67
C PRO A 361 -6.50 12.77 10.92
N ALA A 362 -6.78 12.53 9.63
CA ALA A 362 -6.02 11.64 8.75
C ALA A 362 -4.52 11.99 8.65
N GLU A 363 -4.08 12.98 9.40
CA GLU A 363 -2.72 13.50 9.42
C GLU A 363 -1.74 12.59 10.16
N GLU A 364 -2.21 11.73 11.07
CA GLU A 364 -1.33 10.85 11.85
C GLU A 364 -1.64 9.35 11.74
N THR A 365 -2.82 8.99 11.20
CA THR A 365 -3.26 7.59 11.18
C THR A 365 -3.42 7.09 9.75
N MET A 366 -2.57 6.19 9.33
CA MET A 366 -2.91 5.39 8.15
C MET A 366 -4.10 4.46 8.43
N GLU A 367 -4.43 4.19 9.69
CA GLU A 367 -5.38 3.11 10.02
C GLU A 367 -5.98 3.22 11.42
N LEU A 368 -7.28 3.02 11.50
CA LEU A 368 -8.03 2.85 12.73
C LEU A 368 -8.47 1.39 12.89
N HIS A 369 -8.11 0.78 14.01
CA HIS A 369 -8.54 -0.58 14.36
C HIS A 369 -9.99 -0.63 14.90
N LEU A 370 -10.76 0.43 14.69
CA LEU A 370 -12.14 0.56 15.15
C LEU A 370 -13.11 0.30 14.01
N SER A 371 -13.96 -0.70 14.21
CA SER A 371 -15.17 -0.86 13.40
C SER A 371 -16.30 -0.12 14.09
N LEU A 372 -16.85 0.89 13.43
CA LEU A 372 -18.00 1.65 13.89
C LEU A 372 -19.26 1.11 13.23
N VAL A 373 -20.31 0.93 14.03
CA VAL A 373 -21.64 0.59 13.54
C VAL A 373 -22.58 1.73 13.92
N GLU A 374 -23.13 2.40 12.94
CA GLU A 374 -24.18 3.39 13.10
C GLU A 374 -25.50 2.79 12.58
N ASN A 375 -26.53 2.86 13.42
CA ASN A 375 -27.86 2.49 13.00
C ASN A 375 -28.47 3.60 12.12
N LEU A 376 -28.75 3.28 10.86
CA LEU A 376 -29.41 4.18 9.95
C LEU A 376 -30.92 4.10 10.16
N GLY A 377 -31.52 5.17 10.62
CA GLY A 377 -32.99 5.32 10.63
C GLY A 377 -33.56 5.33 9.19
N LYS A 378 -34.89 5.26 9.09
CA LYS A 378 -35.61 5.10 7.79
C LYS A 378 -35.34 6.20 6.77
N ASP A 379 -34.78 7.34 7.16
CA ASP A 379 -34.52 8.49 6.30
C ASP A 379 -33.00 8.78 6.20
N ILE A 380 -32.34 8.15 5.23
CA ILE A 380 -30.94 8.46 4.90
C ILE A 380 -30.92 9.70 3.99
N MET A 381 -30.61 10.86 4.56
CA MET A 381 -30.10 11.99 3.79
C MET A 381 -28.59 11.98 3.82
N ILE A 382 -27.95 11.42 2.83
CA ILE A 382 -26.52 11.60 2.59
C ILE A 382 -26.33 12.98 1.97
N SER A 383 -25.88 13.94 2.77
CA SER A 383 -25.40 15.22 2.26
C SER A 383 -24.01 14.99 1.65
N LEU A 384 -23.95 14.78 0.35
CA LEU A 384 -22.71 14.82 -0.40
C LEU A 384 -22.31 16.29 -0.63
N PRO A 385 -21.01 16.61 -0.73
CA PRO A 385 -20.57 17.95 -1.14
C PRO A 385 -21.22 18.36 -2.47
N ASP A 386 -21.58 19.62 -2.62
CA ASP A 386 -22.34 20.15 -3.78
C ASP A 386 -21.78 19.79 -5.16
N SER A 387 -20.48 19.49 -5.28
CA SER A 387 -19.86 19.04 -6.52
C SER A 387 -20.25 17.62 -6.97
N ALA A 388 -20.81 16.80 -6.07
CA ALA A 388 -21.24 15.43 -6.35
C ALA A 388 -22.74 15.33 -6.67
N ASN A 389 -23.52 16.35 -6.32
CA ASN A 389 -24.98 16.34 -6.47
C ASN A 389 -25.52 16.43 -7.93
N GLN A 390 -24.66 16.71 -8.91
CA GLN A 390 -25.14 16.84 -10.31
C GLN A 390 -25.26 15.53 -11.08
N ARG A 391 -24.95 14.36 -10.50
CA ARG A 391 -25.01 13.05 -11.20
C ARG A 391 -25.65 11.88 -10.42
N LEU A 392 -26.30 12.13 -9.30
CA LEU A 392 -26.96 11.08 -8.52
C LEU A 392 -28.47 11.26 -8.48
N ASP A 393 -29.07 11.35 -9.66
CA ASP A 393 -30.48 11.08 -9.82
C ASP A 393 -30.65 9.65 -10.32
N CYS A 394 -30.57 8.69 -9.42
CA CYS A 394 -30.97 7.29 -9.61
C CYS A 394 -30.71 6.47 -8.34
N SER A 395 -31.78 6.07 -7.66
CA SER A 395 -31.87 4.93 -6.74
C SER A 395 -30.52 4.35 -6.18
N VAL A 396 -30.21 4.67 -4.96
CA VAL A 396 -29.01 4.22 -4.22
C VAL A 396 -28.82 2.69 -4.23
N ALA A 397 -29.88 1.91 -4.39
CA ALA A 397 -29.85 0.46 -4.40
C ALA A 397 -28.92 -0.20 -5.46
N PRO A 398 -28.84 0.25 -6.73
CA PRO A 398 -27.89 -0.33 -7.70
C PRO A 398 -26.44 0.06 -7.45
N ALA A 399 -26.17 1.24 -6.89
CA ALA A 399 -24.81 1.71 -6.62
C ALA A 399 -24.16 0.95 -5.44
N VAL A 400 -24.93 0.64 -4.42
CA VAL A 400 -24.46 -0.18 -3.28
C VAL A 400 -24.14 -1.61 -3.73
N ARG A 401 -24.93 -2.20 -4.62
CA ARG A 401 -24.62 -3.50 -5.23
C ARG A 401 -23.31 -3.49 -6.04
N ILE A 402 -23.03 -2.40 -6.74
CA ILE A 402 -21.82 -2.28 -7.58
C ILE A 402 -20.55 -2.16 -6.73
N ILE A 403 -20.59 -1.46 -5.61
CA ILE A 403 -19.43 -1.33 -4.71
C ILE A 403 -19.11 -2.70 -4.05
N LEU A 404 -20.11 -3.41 -3.57
CA LEU A 404 -19.93 -4.74 -2.98
C LEU A 404 -19.54 -5.82 -4.01
N SER A 405 -19.92 -5.69 -5.29
CA SER A 405 -19.58 -6.65 -6.34
C SER A 405 -18.19 -6.42 -6.96
N ARG A 406 -17.59 -5.23 -6.79
CA ARG A 406 -16.21 -4.94 -7.25
C ARG A 406 -15.15 -5.14 -6.19
N MET A 407 -15.53 -5.33 -4.93
CA MET A 407 -14.66 -5.77 -3.85
C MET A 407 -14.55 -7.32 -3.76
N LEU A 408 -15.04 -8.00 -4.76
CA LEU A 408 -14.89 -9.43 -5.05
C LEU A 408 -13.85 -9.59 -6.16
#